data_ca59603ef73aadb8315151f0a805dc94
#
_entry.id   ca59603ef73aadb8315151f0a805dc94
#
_cell.length_a   1.000
_cell.length_b   1.000
_cell.length_c   1.000
_cell.angle_alpha   90.00
_cell.angle_beta   90.00
_cell.angle_gamma   90.00
#
_symmetry.space_group_name_H-M   'P 1'
#
loop_
_entity.id
_entity.type
_entity.pdbx_description
1 polymer ?
#
loop_
_entity_poly.entity_id
_entity_poly.type
_entity_poly.pdbx_seq_one_letter_code
_entity_poly.pdbx_strand_id
1 'polypeptide(L)'
;MEENKDFFAETENTQTSAETNNDAAETPAKVKGTINVIAGEDGPTAVFTADSTPAKKKTIQTPIIIAGVIALAFIVAFFVFTSFFNSSIVGTWVLVEDSNGATYDEAGDGITYYTLDKDGNITVSVGTITQKSTYTTTSENGTDYVNSTNVFSGSYTISGNIFTGRTFKLTVEGVEKPYIFKSATVKKPELKVPDTFKKSDKLTGNWNIPSYDITYTFNADGTFIADMYGSITYEGVYTYDNEKITVTYYADSEATIDIPYAFDGNDTLVMNGMGYYRMNDDGSLVATPDQA
;
A
#
# COMPACT_ATOMS: atom_id res chain seq x y z
N MET A 1 -34.64 -34.83 1.52
CA MET A 1 -34.22 -36.23 1.22
C MET A 1 -33.42 -36.14 -0.05
N GLU A 2 -32.14 -36.08 0.09
CA GLU A 2 -31.11 -36.90 -0.52
C GLU A 2 -29.75 -36.35 -0.08
N GLU A 3 -29.03 -37.23 0.55
CA GLU A 3 -27.65 -37.11 0.98
C GLU A 3 -26.74 -37.00 -0.23
N ASN A 4 -25.69 -36.22 -0.13
CA ASN A 4 -24.49 -36.49 -0.91
C ASN A 4 -23.24 -36.40 -0.06
N LYS A 5 -22.55 -37.54 -0.10
CA LYS A 5 -21.42 -37.97 0.71
C LYS A 5 -20.10 -37.35 0.27
N ASP A 6 -19.26 -37.24 1.26
CA ASP A 6 -17.80 -37.17 1.30
C ASP A 6 -17.04 -37.64 0.04
N PHE A 7 -16.03 -36.85 -0.32
CA PHE A 7 -14.88 -37.35 -1.05
C PHE A 7 -13.59 -36.70 -0.52
N PHE A 8 -13.02 -37.34 0.51
CA PHE A 8 -11.62 -37.16 0.87
C PHE A 8 -10.79 -38.12 0.02
N ALA A 9 -9.82 -37.61 -0.73
CA ALA A 9 -8.77 -38.40 -1.33
C ALA A 9 -7.42 -37.97 -0.70
N GLU A 10 -6.89 -38.84 0.12
CA GLU A 10 -5.49 -38.86 0.54
C GLU A 10 -4.60 -39.05 -0.68
N THR A 11 -3.54 -38.29 -0.77
CA THR A 11 -2.44 -38.59 -1.70
C THR A 11 -1.16 -38.82 -0.91
N GLU A 12 -0.72 -40.06 -0.96
CA GLU A 12 0.49 -40.56 -0.36
C GLU A 12 1.77 -39.89 -0.89
N ASN A 13 2.66 -39.71 0.04
CA ASN A 13 4.02 -39.22 -0.09
C ASN A 13 4.92 -40.38 -0.59
N THR A 14 5.48 -40.28 -1.80
CA THR A 14 6.48 -41.24 -2.27
C THR A 14 7.85 -40.54 -2.28
N GLN A 15 8.63 -40.87 -1.28
CA GLN A 15 10.04 -40.57 -1.16
C GLN A 15 10.83 -41.51 -2.08
N THR A 16 11.54 -40.97 -3.06
CA THR A 16 12.53 -41.74 -3.85
C THR A 16 13.93 -41.24 -3.56
N SER A 17 14.65 -42.04 -2.81
CA SER A 17 16.08 -41.94 -2.61
C SER A 17 16.80 -42.43 -3.87
N ALA A 18 17.71 -41.62 -4.41
CA ALA A 18 18.73 -42.06 -5.37
C ALA A 18 20.11 -41.89 -4.74
N GLU A 19 20.69 -43.02 -4.39
CA GLU A 19 22.12 -43.15 -4.16
C GLU A 19 22.86 -43.02 -5.49
N THR A 20 23.93 -42.23 -5.53
CA THR A 20 24.99 -42.40 -6.54
C THR A 20 26.35 -42.17 -5.93
N ASN A 21 27.20 -43.13 -6.28
CA ASN A 21 28.51 -43.42 -5.75
C ASN A 21 29.57 -42.32 -5.91
N ASN A 22 30.52 -42.42 -4.96
CA ASN A 22 31.86 -41.91 -4.89
C ASN A 22 32.64 -41.88 -6.22
N ASP A 23 33.34 -40.76 -6.43
CA ASP A 23 34.73 -40.85 -6.87
C ASP A 23 35.58 -39.73 -6.24
N ALA A 24 36.79 -40.10 -5.89
CA ALA A 24 37.71 -39.36 -5.07
C ALA A 24 38.33 -38.16 -5.80
N ALA A 25 38.33 -36.99 -5.18
CA ALA A 25 39.25 -35.92 -5.52
C ALA A 25 39.52 -35.00 -4.32
N GLU A 26 40.75 -34.97 -3.95
CA GLU A 26 41.55 -33.94 -3.30
C GLU A 26 40.93 -33.02 -2.26
N THR A 27 41.39 -33.21 -1.03
CA THR A 27 41.14 -32.36 0.13
C THR A 27 41.59 -30.91 -0.10
N PRO A 28 40.72 -29.91 -0.07
CA PRO A 28 41.13 -28.53 0.00
C PRO A 28 41.58 -28.15 1.40
N ALA A 29 42.72 -27.48 1.49
CA ALA A 29 43.33 -27.01 2.71
C ALA A 29 42.35 -26.18 3.56
N LYS A 30 42.22 -26.56 4.81
CA LYS A 30 41.42 -25.84 5.83
C LYS A 30 42.00 -24.43 6.04
N VAL A 31 41.32 -23.42 5.53
CA VAL A 31 41.55 -22.04 5.93
C VAL A 31 40.82 -21.81 7.24
N LYS A 32 41.54 -21.64 8.34
CA LYS A 32 41.00 -21.17 9.60
C LYS A 32 40.84 -19.66 9.53
N GLY A 33 39.65 -19.19 9.22
CA GLY A 33 39.27 -17.78 9.38
C GLY A 33 38.33 -17.68 10.57
N THR A 34 38.64 -16.80 11.53
CA THR A 34 37.76 -16.48 12.62
C THR A 34 36.84 -15.31 12.18
N ILE A 35 35.55 -15.53 12.18
CA ILE A 35 34.57 -14.48 11.89
C ILE A 35 34.19 -13.83 13.21
N ASN A 36 34.59 -12.58 13.41
CA ASN A 36 34.08 -11.76 14.50
C ASN A 36 32.93 -10.88 13.96
N VAL A 37 31.75 -11.09 14.47
CA VAL A 37 30.58 -10.23 14.20
C VAL A 37 30.53 -9.18 15.28
N ILE A 38 30.74 -7.92 14.93
CA ILE A 38 30.50 -6.77 15.81
C ILE A 38 29.14 -6.18 15.41
N ALA A 39 28.19 -6.26 16.34
CA ALA A 39 26.89 -5.63 16.19
C ALA A 39 27.00 -4.16 16.60
N GLY A 40 26.87 -3.24 15.64
CA GLY A 40 26.66 -1.80 15.89
C GLY A 40 25.21 -1.45 15.61
N GLU A 41 24.76 -0.29 16.10
CA GLU A 41 23.36 0.19 16.01
C GLU A 41 22.82 0.34 14.57
N ASP A 42 23.66 0.24 13.53
CA ASP A 42 23.30 0.44 12.12
C ASP A 42 23.26 -0.84 11.26
N GLY A 43 23.19 -2.02 11.90
CA GLY A 43 23.12 -3.32 11.21
C GLY A 43 24.48 -4.05 11.10
N PRO A 44 24.47 -5.36 10.80
CA PRO A 44 25.68 -6.18 10.84
C PRO A 44 26.62 -5.89 9.67
N THR A 45 27.77 -5.30 9.97
CA THR A 45 28.87 -5.14 9.02
C THR A 45 29.89 -6.28 9.25
N ALA A 46 30.06 -7.13 8.25
CA ALA A 46 31.07 -8.19 8.29
C ALA A 46 32.44 -7.62 7.90
N VAL A 47 33.38 -7.59 8.83
CA VAL A 47 34.77 -7.23 8.58
C VAL A 47 35.60 -8.50 8.48
N PHE A 48 36.20 -8.76 7.32
CA PHE A 48 37.14 -9.83 7.12
C PHE A 48 38.56 -9.34 7.42
N THR A 49 39.16 -9.85 8.49
CA THR A 49 40.62 -9.70 8.72
C THR A 49 41.35 -10.94 8.20
N ALA A 50 42.12 -10.76 7.18
CA ALA A 50 43.01 -11.81 6.70
C ALA A 50 44.36 -11.70 7.41
N ASP A 51 44.77 -12.77 8.12
CA ASP A 51 46.08 -12.90 8.72
C ASP A 51 47.10 -13.12 7.61
N SER A 52 48.00 -12.15 7.43
CA SER A 52 49.03 -12.17 6.40
C SER A 52 50.27 -12.96 6.86
N THR A 53 50.33 -14.24 6.55
CA THR A 53 51.60 -14.98 6.49
C THR A 53 52.15 -14.87 5.07
N PRO A 54 53.45 -14.52 4.87
CA PRO A 54 53.95 -14.27 3.54
C PRO A 54 54.16 -15.62 2.80
N ALA A 55 53.23 -15.97 1.94
CA ALA A 55 53.36 -17.09 1.01
C ALA A 55 53.90 -16.62 -0.35
N LYS A 56 54.86 -17.35 -0.85
CA LYS A 56 55.58 -17.19 -2.12
C LYS A 56 54.64 -16.77 -3.26
N LYS A 57 55.13 -15.81 -4.08
CA LYS A 57 54.51 -15.35 -5.33
C LYS A 57 53.97 -16.52 -6.17
N LYS A 58 52.66 -16.68 -6.20
CA LYS A 58 51.90 -17.35 -7.26
C LYS A 58 50.89 -16.37 -7.82
N THR A 59 51.08 -16.10 -9.07
CA THR A 59 50.25 -15.48 -10.11
C THR A 59 48.89 -14.91 -9.69
N ILE A 60 48.81 -13.59 -9.81
CA ILE A 60 47.68 -12.72 -9.54
C ILE A 60 46.53 -12.95 -10.57
N GLN A 61 45.88 -14.10 -10.58
CA GLN A 61 44.67 -14.28 -11.42
C GLN A 61 43.40 -14.61 -10.62
N THR A 62 43.55 -15.18 -9.43
CA THR A 62 42.38 -15.63 -8.63
C THR A 62 41.49 -14.48 -8.08
N PRO A 63 42.01 -13.34 -7.57
CA PRO A 63 41.17 -12.28 -7.04
C PRO A 63 40.37 -11.54 -8.12
N ILE A 64 40.89 -11.44 -9.34
CA ILE A 64 40.19 -10.78 -10.47
C ILE A 64 39.00 -11.61 -10.93
N ILE A 65 39.13 -12.95 -10.95
CA ILE A 65 38.04 -13.86 -11.33
C ILE A 65 36.91 -13.80 -10.28
N ILE A 66 37.25 -13.81 -8.98
CA ILE A 66 36.26 -13.73 -7.89
C ILE A 66 35.54 -12.38 -7.93
N ALA A 67 36.24 -11.27 -8.09
CA ALA A 67 35.64 -9.95 -8.24
C ALA A 67 34.72 -9.86 -9.46
N GLY A 68 35.09 -10.46 -10.59
CA GLY A 68 34.28 -10.54 -11.79
C GLY A 68 33.00 -11.35 -11.60
N VAL A 69 33.07 -12.49 -10.91
CA VAL A 69 31.89 -13.32 -10.61
C VAL A 69 30.92 -12.60 -9.67
N ILE A 70 31.46 -11.92 -8.64
CA ILE A 70 30.63 -11.12 -7.71
C ILE A 70 29.93 -9.96 -8.46
N ALA A 71 30.67 -9.22 -9.27
CA ALA A 71 30.14 -8.13 -10.08
C ALA A 71 29.06 -8.64 -11.05
N LEU A 72 29.27 -9.78 -11.70
CA LEU A 72 28.26 -10.39 -12.57
C LEU A 72 27.01 -10.82 -11.80
N ALA A 73 27.17 -11.40 -10.62
CA ALA A 73 26.06 -11.78 -9.76
C ALA A 73 25.21 -10.55 -9.34
N PHE A 74 25.85 -9.43 -8.99
CA PHE A 74 25.14 -8.18 -8.71
C PHE A 74 24.43 -7.62 -9.94
N ILE A 75 25.06 -7.67 -11.11
CA ILE A 75 24.43 -7.25 -12.38
C ILE A 75 23.20 -8.11 -12.68
N VAL A 76 23.31 -9.44 -12.57
CA VAL A 76 22.19 -10.35 -12.82
C VAL A 76 21.08 -10.11 -11.78
N ALA A 77 21.42 -10.00 -10.50
CA ALA A 77 20.44 -9.69 -9.45
C ALA A 77 19.75 -8.34 -9.70
N PHE A 78 20.49 -7.32 -10.13
CA PHE A 78 19.93 -6.02 -10.50
C PHE A 78 18.98 -6.12 -11.69
N PHE A 79 19.33 -6.86 -12.75
CA PHE A 79 18.44 -7.05 -13.90
C PHE A 79 17.20 -7.86 -13.56
N VAL A 80 17.31 -8.92 -12.75
CA VAL A 80 16.17 -9.70 -12.26
C VAL A 80 15.26 -8.82 -11.41
N PHE A 81 15.85 -8.06 -10.48
CA PHE A 81 15.12 -7.14 -9.62
C PHE A 81 14.38 -6.07 -10.45
N THR A 82 15.08 -5.39 -11.35
CA THR A 82 14.45 -4.35 -12.20
C THR A 82 13.40 -4.94 -13.13
N SER A 83 13.61 -6.14 -13.70
CA SER A 83 12.60 -6.81 -14.53
C SER A 83 11.34 -7.14 -13.74
N PHE A 84 11.48 -7.64 -12.51
CA PHE A 84 10.35 -7.92 -11.64
C PHE A 84 9.55 -6.67 -11.31
N PHE A 85 10.23 -5.57 -10.92
CA PHE A 85 9.56 -4.31 -10.62
C PHE A 85 8.98 -3.63 -11.86
N ASN A 86 9.60 -3.78 -13.02
CA ASN A 86 9.12 -3.18 -14.26
C ASN A 86 7.83 -3.84 -14.78
N SER A 87 7.63 -5.13 -14.53
CA SER A 87 6.44 -5.88 -14.97
C SER A 87 5.30 -5.92 -13.93
N SER A 88 5.57 -5.54 -12.68
CA SER A 88 4.58 -5.57 -11.61
C SER A 88 3.56 -4.45 -11.75
N ILE A 89 2.26 -4.77 -11.56
CA ILE A 89 1.18 -3.77 -11.45
C ILE A 89 1.27 -2.98 -10.13
N VAL A 90 2.03 -3.49 -9.14
CA VAL A 90 2.22 -2.83 -7.84
C VAL A 90 2.87 -1.46 -8.02
N GLY A 91 2.27 -0.44 -7.43
CA GLY A 91 2.71 0.94 -7.52
C GLY A 91 1.56 1.92 -7.49
N THR A 92 1.90 3.20 -7.65
CA THR A 92 0.91 4.27 -7.76
C THR A 92 0.82 4.75 -9.20
N TRP A 93 -0.41 4.93 -9.67
CA TRP A 93 -0.76 5.21 -11.05
C TRP A 93 -1.70 6.40 -11.13
N VAL A 94 -1.56 7.21 -12.19
CA VAL A 94 -2.52 8.26 -12.56
C VAL A 94 -3.04 7.97 -13.96
N LEU A 95 -4.34 8.16 -14.18
CA LEU A 95 -4.94 8.06 -15.51
C LEU A 95 -4.49 9.26 -16.35
N VAL A 96 -3.94 9.00 -17.53
CA VAL A 96 -3.50 10.05 -18.46
C VAL A 96 -4.27 10.05 -19.77
N GLU A 97 -4.93 8.93 -20.12
CA GLU A 97 -5.81 8.85 -21.28
C GLU A 97 -6.93 7.83 -20.98
N ASP A 98 -8.18 8.23 -21.24
CA ASP A 98 -9.32 7.33 -21.08
C ASP A 98 -9.66 6.56 -22.38
N SER A 99 -10.66 5.70 -22.29
CA SER A 99 -11.13 4.89 -23.41
C SER A 99 -11.74 5.68 -24.58
N ASN A 100 -12.01 6.95 -24.43
CA ASN A 100 -12.48 7.83 -25.49
C ASN A 100 -11.32 8.59 -26.14
N GLY A 101 -10.11 8.48 -25.57
CA GLY A 101 -8.92 9.19 -25.97
C GLY A 101 -8.85 10.63 -25.38
N ALA A 102 -9.66 10.94 -24.36
CA ALA A 102 -9.50 12.17 -23.61
C ALA A 102 -8.23 12.06 -22.74
N THR A 103 -7.44 13.11 -22.75
CA THR A 103 -6.18 13.17 -21.98
C THR A 103 -6.36 13.97 -20.70
N TYR A 104 -5.64 13.55 -19.65
CA TYR A 104 -5.68 14.12 -18.31
C TYR A 104 -4.28 14.55 -17.89
N ASP A 105 -4.20 15.59 -17.06
CA ASP A 105 -2.95 16.04 -16.50
C ASP A 105 -2.34 15.02 -15.54
N GLU A 106 -1.02 14.91 -15.53
CA GLU A 106 -0.27 14.01 -14.62
C GLU A 106 0.04 14.69 -13.28
N ALA A 107 -0.19 15.98 -13.17
CA ALA A 107 0.10 16.78 -11.98
C ALA A 107 -0.89 17.95 -11.88
N GLY A 108 -1.35 18.23 -10.67
CA GLY A 108 -2.30 19.30 -10.37
C GLY A 108 -3.19 18.94 -9.18
N ASP A 109 -4.10 19.82 -8.87
CA ASP A 109 -5.17 19.55 -7.90
C ASP A 109 -6.23 18.67 -8.55
N GLY A 110 -6.89 17.80 -7.77
CA GLY A 110 -7.96 16.94 -8.27
C GLY A 110 -7.51 15.68 -9.01
N ILE A 111 -6.23 15.37 -9.02
CA ILE A 111 -5.71 14.13 -9.62
C ILE A 111 -6.15 12.91 -8.82
N THR A 112 -6.67 11.90 -9.51
CA THR A 112 -6.99 10.60 -8.92
C THR A 112 -5.78 9.68 -9.00
N TYR A 113 -5.30 9.23 -7.85
CA TYR A 113 -4.22 8.24 -7.72
C TYR A 113 -4.81 6.86 -7.43
N TYR A 114 -4.28 5.85 -8.10
CA TYR A 114 -4.60 4.44 -7.89
C TYR A 114 -3.35 3.75 -7.35
N THR A 115 -3.34 3.42 -6.08
CA THR A 115 -2.19 2.75 -5.43
C THR A 115 -2.51 1.29 -5.20
N LEU A 116 -1.78 0.40 -5.87
CA LEU A 116 -1.89 -1.05 -5.73
C LEU A 116 -0.70 -1.55 -4.90
N ASP A 117 -0.97 -2.28 -3.83
CA ASP A 117 0.08 -2.88 -3.00
C ASP A 117 0.29 -4.37 -3.32
N LYS A 118 1.35 -4.94 -2.74
CA LYS A 118 1.71 -6.36 -2.89
C LYS A 118 0.74 -7.32 -2.19
N ASP A 119 -0.08 -6.82 -1.27
CA ASP A 119 -1.00 -7.61 -0.44
C ASP A 119 -2.41 -7.68 -1.07
N GLY A 120 -2.57 -7.14 -2.28
CA GLY A 120 -3.82 -7.17 -3.02
C GLY A 120 -4.81 -6.06 -2.64
N ASN A 121 -4.33 -4.99 -1.98
CA ASN A 121 -5.16 -3.83 -1.71
C ASN A 121 -4.96 -2.77 -2.78
N ILE A 122 -6.05 -2.09 -3.12
CA ILE A 122 -6.06 -0.90 -3.95
C ILE A 122 -6.62 0.28 -3.15
N THR A 123 -5.89 1.39 -3.16
CA THR A 123 -6.33 2.66 -2.60
C THR A 123 -6.52 3.65 -3.74
N VAL A 124 -7.72 4.18 -3.87
CA VAL A 124 -8.03 5.29 -4.78
C VAL A 124 -8.02 6.57 -3.96
N SER A 125 -7.23 7.56 -4.37
CA SER A 125 -7.09 8.83 -3.65
C SER A 125 -7.32 9.99 -4.59
N VAL A 126 -8.15 10.96 -4.16
CA VAL A 126 -8.33 12.26 -4.82
C VAL A 126 -8.30 13.34 -3.74
N GLY A 127 -7.37 14.28 -3.86
CA GLY A 127 -7.17 15.29 -2.82
C GLY A 127 -6.86 14.64 -1.45
N THR A 128 -7.74 14.89 -0.47
CA THR A 128 -7.66 14.30 0.88
C THR A 128 -8.68 13.19 1.12
N ILE A 129 -9.33 12.70 0.07
CA ILE A 129 -10.27 11.59 0.13
C ILE A 129 -9.57 10.32 -0.33
N THR A 130 -9.73 9.25 0.41
CA THR A 130 -9.23 7.92 0.05
C THR A 130 -10.34 6.87 0.11
N GLN A 131 -10.34 5.97 -0.87
CA GLN A 131 -11.20 4.80 -0.89
C GLN A 131 -10.35 3.55 -0.97
N LYS A 132 -10.58 2.59 -0.09
CA LYS A 132 -9.89 1.30 -0.05
C LYS A 132 -10.76 0.22 -0.67
N SER A 133 -10.12 -0.67 -1.43
CA SER A 133 -10.73 -1.88 -2.00
C SER A 133 -9.65 -2.95 -2.12
N THR A 134 -9.99 -4.08 -2.73
CA THR A 134 -9.04 -5.16 -3.01
C THR A 134 -8.96 -5.42 -4.51
N TYR A 135 -7.85 -6.03 -4.94
CA TYR A 135 -7.69 -6.49 -6.31
C TYR A 135 -7.02 -7.87 -6.34
N THR A 136 -7.22 -8.57 -7.43
CA THR A 136 -6.54 -9.82 -7.75
C THR A 136 -5.93 -9.74 -9.14
N THR A 137 -4.87 -10.50 -9.38
CA THR A 137 -4.28 -10.65 -10.71
C THR A 137 -4.23 -12.12 -11.09
N THR A 138 -4.49 -12.40 -12.37
CA THR A 138 -4.35 -13.73 -12.96
C THR A 138 -3.58 -13.62 -14.26
N SER A 139 -2.96 -14.71 -14.71
CA SER A 139 -2.29 -14.78 -16.01
C SER A 139 -2.81 -15.98 -16.77
N GLU A 140 -3.38 -15.75 -17.95
CA GLU A 140 -3.97 -16.79 -18.81
C GLU A 140 -3.41 -16.66 -20.24
N ASN A 141 -2.83 -17.72 -20.73
CA ASN A 141 -2.25 -17.77 -22.10
C ASN A 141 -1.27 -16.63 -22.41
N GLY A 142 -0.50 -16.19 -21.40
CA GLY A 142 0.46 -15.08 -21.53
C GLY A 142 -0.16 -13.69 -21.50
N THR A 143 -1.44 -13.58 -21.18
CA THR A 143 -2.15 -12.31 -20.94
C THR A 143 -2.42 -12.14 -19.46
N ASP A 144 -2.02 -11.01 -18.91
CA ASP A 144 -2.25 -10.67 -17.51
C ASP A 144 -3.59 -9.93 -17.36
N TYR A 145 -4.32 -10.29 -16.33
CA TYR A 145 -5.61 -9.70 -15.96
C TYR A 145 -5.56 -9.14 -14.56
N VAL A 146 -6.24 -8.03 -14.35
CA VAL A 146 -6.52 -7.46 -13.04
C VAL A 146 -8.02 -7.36 -12.83
N ASN A 147 -8.46 -7.66 -11.63
CA ASN A 147 -9.86 -7.54 -11.23
C ASN A 147 -9.95 -6.89 -9.86
N SER A 148 -10.65 -5.77 -9.77
CA SER A 148 -10.92 -5.05 -8.52
C SER A 148 -12.39 -4.72 -8.45
N THR A 149 -12.98 -4.91 -7.27
CA THR A 149 -14.38 -4.53 -7.02
C THR A 149 -14.53 -3.02 -7.11
N ASN A 150 -15.40 -2.54 -8.01
CA ASN A 150 -15.78 -1.13 -8.17
C ASN A 150 -14.66 -0.15 -8.59
N VAL A 151 -13.48 -0.65 -9.00
CA VAL A 151 -12.41 0.24 -9.49
C VAL A 151 -12.14 -0.02 -10.97
N PHE A 152 -11.57 -1.17 -11.32
CA PHE A 152 -11.38 -1.56 -12.72
C PHE A 152 -11.18 -3.08 -12.87
N SER A 153 -11.51 -3.59 -14.05
CA SER A 153 -11.30 -4.99 -14.40
C SER A 153 -10.96 -5.10 -15.90
N GLY A 154 -9.97 -5.93 -16.23
CA GLY A 154 -9.59 -6.16 -17.63
C GLY A 154 -8.20 -6.76 -17.77
N SER A 155 -7.79 -6.98 -19.02
CA SER A 155 -6.41 -7.36 -19.30
C SER A 155 -5.49 -6.15 -19.23
N TYR A 156 -4.23 -6.40 -18.84
CA TYR A 156 -3.29 -5.28 -18.69
C TYR A 156 -1.90 -5.61 -19.20
N THR A 157 -1.15 -4.55 -19.48
CA THR A 157 0.29 -4.61 -19.76
C THR A 157 1.02 -3.49 -19.02
N ILE A 158 2.23 -3.78 -18.56
CA ILE A 158 3.13 -2.80 -17.98
C ILE A 158 4.32 -2.62 -18.92
N SER A 159 4.67 -1.39 -19.22
CA SER A 159 5.84 -1.03 -20.02
C SER A 159 6.64 0.11 -19.38
N GLY A 160 7.83 0.37 -19.90
CA GLY A 160 8.75 1.35 -19.30
C GLY A 160 9.56 0.73 -18.16
N ASN A 161 10.14 1.56 -17.32
CA ASN A 161 10.95 1.13 -16.17
C ASN A 161 10.91 2.13 -15.03
N ILE A 162 11.43 1.73 -13.85
CA ILE A 162 11.39 2.56 -12.64
C ILE A 162 12.20 3.87 -12.73
N PHE A 163 13.12 3.99 -13.70
CA PHE A 163 13.97 5.17 -13.86
C PHE A 163 13.38 6.18 -14.85
N THR A 164 12.69 5.70 -15.89
CA THR A 164 12.11 6.56 -16.95
C THR A 164 10.61 6.71 -16.83
N GLY A 165 10.02 6.08 -15.84
CA GLY A 165 8.57 5.99 -15.64
C GLY A 165 8.00 4.71 -16.26
N ARG A 166 6.94 4.21 -15.64
CA ARG A 166 6.20 3.03 -16.10
C ARG A 166 4.84 3.48 -16.64
N THR A 167 4.37 2.73 -17.63
CA THR A 167 3.03 2.88 -18.19
C THR A 167 2.24 1.61 -17.91
N PHE A 168 1.06 1.74 -17.33
CA PHE A 168 0.07 0.70 -17.14
C PHE A 168 -1.06 0.92 -18.14
N LYS A 169 -1.28 -0.05 -19.00
CA LYS A 169 -2.31 -0.03 -20.03
C LYS A 169 -3.36 -1.07 -19.67
N LEU A 170 -4.61 -0.63 -19.46
CA LEU A 170 -5.74 -1.47 -19.11
C LEU A 170 -6.71 -1.56 -20.28
N THR A 171 -7.00 -2.77 -20.74
CA THR A 171 -7.98 -3.06 -21.79
C THR A 171 -9.20 -3.70 -21.14
N VAL A 172 -10.33 -3.02 -21.21
CA VAL A 172 -11.61 -3.48 -20.67
C VAL A 172 -12.43 -4.10 -21.80
N GLU A 173 -13.10 -5.21 -21.53
CA GLU A 173 -13.93 -5.89 -22.53
C GLU A 173 -15.09 -4.98 -22.99
N GLY A 174 -15.32 -4.94 -24.31
CA GLY A 174 -16.35 -4.09 -24.91
C GLY A 174 -15.98 -2.61 -25.05
N VAL A 175 -14.77 -2.23 -24.65
CA VAL A 175 -14.25 -0.85 -24.75
C VAL A 175 -13.24 -0.79 -25.90
N GLU A 176 -13.39 0.18 -26.81
CA GLU A 176 -12.61 0.23 -28.06
C GLU A 176 -11.13 0.56 -27.81
N LYS A 177 -10.85 1.53 -26.93
CA LYS A 177 -9.49 1.94 -26.59
C LYS A 177 -9.14 1.61 -25.16
N PRO A 178 -7.88 1.29 -24.87
CA PRO A 178 -7.46 1.05 -23.50
C PRO A 178 -7.37 2.36 -22.70
N TYR A 179 -7.47 2.24 -21.38
CA TYR A 179 -7.08 3.27 -20.45
C TYR A 179 -5.56 3.26 -20.29
N ILE A 180 -4.94 4.43 -20.29
CA ILE A 180 -3.50 4.60 -20.13
C ILE A 180 -3.23 5.29 -18.80
N PHE A 181 -2.42 4.65 -17.98
CA PHE A 181 -1.96 5.18 -16.71
C PHE A 181 -0.44 5.34 -16.73
N LYS A 182 0.07 6.32 -16.01
CA LYS A 182 1.50 6.50 -15.75
C LYS A 182 1.81 6.34 -14.26
N SER A 183 3.01 5.85 -13.98
CA SER A 183 3.50 5.78 -12.60
C SER A 183 3.67 7.18 -12.01
N ALA A 184 3.22 7.35 -10.77
CA ALA A 184 3.21 8.64 -10.09
C ALA A 184 3.61 8.49 -8.62
N THR A 185 3.77 9.63 -7.95
CA THR A 185 3.87 9.71 -6.49
C THR A 185 2.66 10.48 -5.99
N VAL A 186 1.94 9.93 -5.02
CA VAL A 186 0.79 10.60 -4.40
C VAL A 186 1.22 11.96 -3.87
N LYS A 187 0.50 12.99 -4.28
CA LYS A 187 0.61 14.34 -3.71
C LYS A 187 -0.71 14.66 -3.04
N LYS A 188 -0.70 14.76 -1.72
CA LYS A 188 -1.85 15.25 -0.96
C LYS A 188 -1.76 16.78 -0.87
N PRO A 189 -2.86 17.51 -1.12
CA PRO A 189 -2.92 18.95 -0.83
C PRO A 189 -2.73 19.17 0.68
N GLU A 190 -2.05 20.24 1.03
CA GLU A 190 -1.86 20.63 2.41
C GLU A 190 -3.04 21.49 2.86
N LEU A 191 -3.81 20.98 3.80
CA LEU A 191 -4.89 21.72 4.44
C LEU A 191 -4.36 22.46 5.65
N LYS A 192 -4.63 23.77 5.70
CA LYS A 192 -4.18 24.62 6.78
C LYS A 192 -5.30 24.82 7.80
N VAL A 193 -5.02 24.44 9.05
CA VAL A 193 -5.95 24.73 10.14
C VAL A 193 -6.11 26.25 10.25
N PRO A 194 -7.33 26.78 10.21
CA PRO A 194 -7.56 28.23 10.29
C PRO A 194 -7.02 28.83 11.60
N ASP A 195 -6.45 30.02 11.52
CA ASP A 195 -5.93 30.75 12.70
C ASP A 195 -7.04 31.05 13.74
N THR A 196 -8.30 30.99 13.32
CA THR A 196 -9.50 31.14 14.18
C THR A 196 -9.88 29.89 14.94
N PHE A 197 -9.23 28.75 14.65
CA PHE A 197 -9.53 27.51 15.35
C PHE A 197 -9.35 27.64 16.87
N LYS A 198 -10.30 27.07 17.58
CA LYS A 198 -10.25 26.92 19.04
C LYS A 198 -10.54 25.49 19.40
N LYS A 199 -9.71 24.88 20.24
CA LYS A 199 -9.96 23.56 20.77
C LYS A 199 -11.27 23.52 21.57
N SER A 200 -12.06 22.48 21.37
CA SER A 200 -13.24 22.17 22.19
C SER A 200 -13.05 20.82 22.86
N ASP A 201 -12.92 20.78 24.17
CA ASP A 201 -12.85 19.51 24.89
C ASP A 201 -14.16 18.70 24.78
N LYS A 202 -15.28 19.37 24.51
CA LYS A 202 -16.58 18.72 24.33
C LYS A 202 -16.73 18.09 22.94
N LEU A 203 -16.17 18.70 21.87
CA LEU A 203 -16.24 18.21 20.50
C LEU A 203 -15.09 17.25 20.18
N THR A 204 -13.89 17.50 20.72
CA THR A 204 -12.71 16.67 20.46
C THR A 204 -12.96 15.21 20.86
N GLY A 205 -12.62 14.28 19.96
CA GLY A 205 -12.74 12.84 20.16
C GLY A 205 -13.36 12.13 18.96
N ASN A 206 -13.67 10.86 19.16
CA ASN A 206 -14.26 9.99 18.16
C ASN A 206 -15.76 9.87 18.39
N TRP A 207 -16.54 10.03 17.32
CA TRP A 207 -17.99 10.02 17.32
C TRP A 207 -18.50 9.05 16.26
N ASN A 208 -19.27 8.04 16.66
CA ASN A 208 -19.69 6.96 15.78
C ASN A 208 -21.22 6.83 15.68
N ILE A 209 -21.70 6.51 14.49
CA ILE A 209 -23.05 5.95 14.28
C ILE A 209 -22.87 4.46 13.95
N PRO A 210 -23.11 3.55 14.91
CA PRO A 210 -22.83 2.11 14.69
C PRO A 210 -23.64 1.52 13.54
N SER A 211 -24.90 1.96 13.37
CA SER A 211 -25.81 1.42 12.34
C SER A 211 -25.32 1.68 10.90
N TYR A 212 -24.43 2.63 10.71
CA TYR A 212 -23.94 3.04 9.38
C TYR A 212 -22.44 2.86 9.21
N ASP A 213 -21.73 2.37 10.24
CA ASP A 213 -20.26 2.27 10.24
C ASP A 213 -19.61 3.60 9.80
N ILE A 214 -20.04 4.69 10.45
CA ILE A 214 -19.53 6.04 10.21
C ILE A 214 -18.90 6.55 11.49
N THR A 215 -17.63 6.93 11.43
CA THR A 215 -16.89 7.54 12.53
C THR A 215 -16.35 8.90 12.13
N TYR A 216 -16.64 9.93 12.92
CA TYR A 216 -16.02 11.23 12.82
C TYR A 216 -15.00 11.41 13.95
N THR A 217 -13.80 11.81 13.61
CA THR A 217 -12.73 12.15 14.55
C THR A 217 -12.43 13.63 14.47
N PHE A 218 -12.69 14.36 15.55
CA PHE A 218 -12.31 15.76 15.69
C PHE A 218 -11.07 15.84 16.58
N ASN A 219 -9.93 16.15 16.01
CA ASN A 219 -8.65 16.22 16.74
C ASN A 219 -8.49 17.56 17.45
N ALA A 220 -7.73 17.56 18.56
CA ALA A 220 -7.44 18.74 19.35
C ALA A 220 -6.64 19.82 18.62
N ASP A 221 -5.97 19.46 17.53
CA ASP A 221 -5.18 20.35 16.69
C ASP A 221 -5.96 21.00 15.54
N GLY A 222 -7.27 20.72 15.42
CA GLY A 222 -8.12 21.24 14.36
C GLY A 222 -8.17 20.39 13.11
N THR A 223 -7.53 19.23 13.10
CA THR A 223 -7.67 18.25 12.03
C THR A 223 -8.91 17.40 12.22
N PHE A 224 -9.44 16.87 11.12
CA PHE A 224 -10.68 16.12 11.05
C PHE A 224 -10.49 14.87 10.19
N ILE A 225 -11.08 13.77 10.62
CA ILE A 225 -11.16 12.53 9.85
C ILE A 225 -12.62 12.04 9.89
N ALA A 226 -13.13 11.61 8.73
CA ALA A 226 -14.37 10.87 8.64
C ALA A 226 -14.12 9.53 7.96
N ASP A 227 -14.29 8.45 8.69
CA ASP A 227 -14.27 7.10 8.17
C ASP A 227 -15.69 6.62 7.93
N MET A 228 -15.98 6.20 6.69
CA MET A 228 -17.33 5.84 6.26
C MET A 228 -17.33 4.44 5.65
N TYR A 229 -18.25 3.61 6.12
CA TYR A 229 -18.52 2.27 5.57
C TYR A 229 -17.29 1.36 5.53
N GLY A 230 -16.33 1.56 6.45
CA GLY A 230 -15.08 0.80 6.54
C GLY A 230 -14.13 0.95 5.35
N SER A 231 -14.45 1.79 4.37
CA SER A 231 -13.67 1.86 3.12
C SER A 231 -13.35 3.26 2.62
N ILE A 232 -14.08 4.28 3.03
CA ILE A 232 -13.88 5.66 2.56
C ILE A 232 -13.43 6.52 3.73
N THR A 233 -12.31 7.22 3.57
CA THR A 233 -11.78 8.16 4.56
C THR A 233 -11.68 9.55 3.93
N TYR A 234 -12.24 10.54 4.62
CA TYR A 234 -12.03 11.96 4.36
C TYR A 234 -11.08 12.51 5.41
N GLU A 235 -10.01 13.15 5.00
CA GLU A 235 -9.14 13.92 5.89
C GLU A 235 -9.34 15.40 5.63
N GLY A 236 -9.37 16.20 6.70
CA GLY A 236 -9.65 17.63 6.58
C GLY A 236 -9.23 18.44 7.80
N VAL A 237 -9.66 19.68 7.81
CA VAL A 237 -9.57 20.57 8.96
C VAL A 237 -10.96 21.06 9.33
N TYR A 238 -11.15 21.46 10.57
CA TYR A 238 -12.45 21.96 11.02
C TYR A 238 -12.32 23.21 11.88
N THR A 239 -13.41 23.99 11.87
CA THR A 239 -13.73 25.01 12.88
C THR A 239 -15.16 24.80 13.36
N TYR A 240 -15.56 25.45 14.41
CA TYR A 240 -16.93 25.38 14.91
C TYR A 240 -17.34 26.70 15.57
N ASP A 241 -18.62 26.94 15.62
CA ASP A 241 -19.27 27.98 16.44
C ASP A 241 -20.43 27.36 17.27
N ASN A 242 -21.39 28.14 17.71
CA ASN A 242 -22.49 27.65 18.53
C ASN A 242 -23.59 26.90 17.71
N GLU A 243 -23.55 26.97 16.39
CA GLU A 243 -24.62 26.49 15.50
C GLU A 243 -24.16 25.38 14.60
N LYS A 244 -22.87 25.43 14.17
CA LYS A 244 -22.32 24.52 13.13
C LYS A 244 -20.86 24.19 13.35
N ILE A 245 -20.48 23.04 12.82
CA ILE A 245 -19.12 22.63 12.55
C ILE A 245 -18.87 22.90 11.06
N THR A 246 -17.82 23.62 10.74
CA THR A 246 -17.37 23.85 9.36
C THR A 246 -16.18 22.96 9.08
N VAL A 247 -16.31 22.03 8.17
CA VAL A 247 -15.25 21.10 7.74
C VAL A 247 -14.75 21.51 6.37
N THR A 248 -13.44 21.59 6.21
CA THR A 248 -12.78 21.83 4.93
C THR A 248 -11.91 20.62 4.55
N TYR A 249 -12.07 20.14 3.34
CA TYR A 249 -11.31 19.01 2.77
C TYR A 249 -11.04 19.29 1.28
N TYR A 250 -10.18 18.46 0.66
CA TYR A 250 -9.93 18.51 -0.78
C TYR A 250 -10.54 17.27 -1.47
N ALA A 251 -11.29 17.53 -2.54
CA ALA A 251 -11.64 16.53 -3.54
C ALA A 251 -10.84 16.83 -4.83
N ASP A 252 -11.49 17.27 -5.87
CA ASP A 252 -10.89 17.87 -7.07
C ASP A 252 -10.47 19.34 -6.83
N SER A 253 -11.04 19.95 -5.81
CA SER A 253 -10.74 21.30 -5.32
C SER A 253 -11.03 21.36 -3.82
N GLU A 254 -10.66 22.48 -3.17
CA GLU A 254 -11.03 22.73 -1.79
C GLU A 254 -12.55 22.81 -1.66
N ALA A 255 -13.09 22.02 -0.76
CA ALA A 255 -14.53 21.96 -0.46
C ALA A 255 -14.76 22.25 1.02
N THR A 256 -15.78 23.03 1.31
CA THR A 256 -16.20 23.36 2.68
C THR A 256 -17.65 22.96 2.90
N ILE A 257 -17.92 22.28 4.00
CA ILE A 257 -19.25 21.83 4.41
C ILE A 257 -19.56 22.37 5.79
N ASP A 258 -20.71 23.01 5.93
CA ASP A 258 -21.30 23.41 7.21
C ASP A 258 -22.24 22.32 7.72
N ILE A 259 -21.97 21.81 8.91
CA ILE A 259 -22.71 20.73 9.55
C ILE A 259 -23.40 21.30 10.80
N PRO A 260 -24.73 21.56 10.78
CA PRO A 260 -25.44 21.92 11.97
C PRO A 260 -25.31 20.87 13.06
N TYR A 261 -25.03 21.30 14.29
CA TYR A 261 -24.80 20.36 15.39
C TYR A 261 -25.41 20.83 16.70
N ALA A 262 -25.66 19.88 17.57
CA ALA A 262 -26.01 20.09 18.97
C ALA A 262 -25.49 18.93 19.82
N PHE A 263 -25.38 19.14 21.11
CA PHE A 263 -25.08 18.06 22.04
C PHE A 263 -26.35 17.64 22.78
N ASP A 264 -26.62 16.34 22.81
CA ASP A 264 -27.61 15.76 23.72
C ASP A 264 -26.86 15.05 24.86
N GLY A 265 -26.79 15.76 25.98
CA GLY A 265 -25.91 15.35 27.08
C GLY A 265 -24.43 15.56 26.81
N ASN A 266 -23.58 14.65 27.34
CA ASN A 266 -22.14 14.72 27.23
C ASN A 266 -21.58 13.77 26.15
N ASP A 267 -22.28 12.69 25.85
CA ASP A 267 -21.76 11.57 25.07
C ASP A 267 -22.54 11.34 23.76
N THR A 268 -23.44 12.24 23.43
CA THR A 268 -24.19 12.26 22.15
C THR A 268 -23.96 13.58 21.44
N LEU A 269 -23.44 13.53 20.22
CA LEU A 269 -23.32 14.65 19.29
C LEU A 269 -24.37 14.46 18.19
N VAL A 270 -25.30 15.37 18.07
CA VAL A 270 -26.29 15.37 16.99
C VAL A 270 -25.75 16.23 15.84
N MET A 271 -25.53 15.64 14.67
CA MET A 271 -25.12 16.34 13.46
C MET A 271 -26.10 16.03 12.33
N ASN A 272 -26.60 17.08 11.66
CA ASN A 272 -27.66 16.96 10.64
C ASN A 272 -28.87 16.12 11.10
N GLY A 273 -29.22 16.19 12.38
CA GLY A 273 -30.34 15.44 12.96
C GLY A 273 -30.07 13.97 13.28
N MET A 274 -28.85 13.49 13.08
CA MET A 274 -28.42 12.12 13.43
C MET A 274 -27.54 12.14 14.68
N GLY A 275 -27.79 11.21 15.61
CA GLY A 275 -27.03 11.06 16.85
C GLY A 275 -25.77 10.23 16.64
N TYR A 276 -24.64 10.80 17.03
CA TYR A 276 -23.34 10.16 17.08
C TYR A 276 -22.94 9.95 18.52
N TYR A 277 -22.47 8.78 18.84
CA TYR A 277 -22.09 8.40 20.19
C TYR A 277 -20.58 8.50 20.37
N ARG A 278 -20.15 9.01 21.51
CA ARG A 278 -18.74 9.12 21.85
C ARG A 278 -18.10 7.73 21.97
N MET A 279 -16.92 7.58 21.42
CA MET A 279 -16.12 6.36 21.54
C MET A 279 -14.97 6.54 22.54
N ASN A 280 -14.65 5.47 23.23
CA ASN A 280 -13.42 5.32 23.99
C ASN A 280 -12.22 5.04 23.04
N ASP A 281 -11.02 5.13 23.58
CA ASP A 281 -9.77 4.84 22.82
C ASP A 281 -9.69 3.36 22.38
N ASP A 282 -10.38 2.44 23.03
CA ASP A 282 -10.47 1.03 22.67
C ASP A 282 -11.53 0.73 21.58
N GLY A 283 -12.21 1.75 21.07
CA GLY A 283 -13.26 1.63 20.06
C GLY A 283 -14.63 1.27 20.59
N SER A 284 -14.80 1.09 21.90
CA SER A 284 -16.13 0.90 22.50
C SER A 284 -16.88 2.23 22.63
N LEU A 285 -18.21 2.18 22.66
CA LEU A 285 -19.03 3.36 22.94
C LEU A 285 -18.98 3.71 24.42
N VAL A 286 -18.90 5.02 24.74
CA VAL A 286 -18.97 5.53 26.12
C VAL A 286 -20.37 5.28 26.69
N ALA A 287 -21.41 5.48 25.87
CA ALA A 287 -22.80 5.17 26.21
C ALA A 287 -23.42 4.42 25.05
N THR A 288 -24.08 3.30 25.32
CA THR A 288 -24.90 2.62 24.32
C THR A 288 -26.24 3.36 24.19
N PRO A 289 -26.75 3.55 22.94
CA PRO A 289 -28.12 4.04 22.80
C PRO A 289 -29.03 3.08 23.57
N ASP A 290 -29.83 3.60 24.47
CA ASP A 290 -30.98 2.84 25.02
C ASP A 290 -31.76 2.34 23.82
N GLN A 291 -31.92 1.03 23.70
CA GLN A 291 -32.75 0.45 22.66
C GLN A 291 -34.22 0.83 23.02
N ALA A 292 -34.63 1.99 22.50
CA ALA A 292 -35.99 2.47 22.63
C ALA A 292 -36.89 1.78 21.58
#